data_0d1afcdfe0019b980289e5c04bf5269d
#
_entry.id   0d1afcdfe0019b980289e5c04bf5269d
#
_cell.length_a   1.000
_cell.length_b   1.000
_cell.length_c   1.000
_cell.angle_alpha   90.00
_cell.angle_beta   90.00
_cell.angle_gamma   90.00
#
_symmetry.space_group_name_H-M   'P 1'
#
loop_
_entity.id
_entity.type
_entity.pdbx_description
1 polymer ?
#
loop_
_entity_poly.entity_id
_entity_poly.type
_entity_poly.pdbx_seq_one_letter_code
_entity_poly.pdbx_strand_id
1 'polypeptide(L)'
;MSEQSDLVIDQQGYFSHNGQRFVPAGVNYWPGSCGVEMWPRWPEAEIQHDLDVIKALGLNSIRFFLRWQDFEPAPGEYDAAMFGRLAQFLVWCREREVWAQPSLFVGWMSGGTFWPDWKGERNFFADPWMVERSTAFARRAAETIAPFHVRLLGIDQGNELCCLSDSTAAPPGQVIAWCAAINEAIRSVYPQALIISGNEQNQIVNDAGWRFDAQPGTDLYSMHGYPVPSWHSVGFDGMTDPLCQSLLPFYTQIARAFGPVMVQEFGTIVTFGQRQQDAYLKAVLPACWEAGANGFLWWCLRDIRADVHPYLSHRFESTLGLVDDEDRVKPGLAYFLEFARSIQERPAPSIEADTVGIYWPKHYYHRDTPLNPGNQPHRLSRWLVMTNWALRQLGYRTRIVRGDQPLSANLKKLLISGAMLDALEVQAVETWVRGGGNLIWHGPDPINWGHEMVRLLGAWPVDYRSVRPVQVDAFGLTWVLDTYPRDIRIELRTGAATIMARDGDRLPVLLRNDYGRGCVTFALPLVEEMVAQVADDPERRSRWLKWYDGLLAGGSL
;
A
#
# COMPACT_ATOMS: atom_id res chain seq x y z
N MET A 1 -8.59 34.15 -22.07
CA MET A 1 -8.25 32.76 -22.44
C MET A 1 -8.22 32.01 -21.13
N SER A 2 -9.12 31.04 -20.91
CA SER A 2 -9.05 30.18 -19.72
C SER A 2 -7.76 29.36 -19.83
N GLU A 3 -6.82 29.55 -18.93
CA GLU A 3 -5.69 28.65 -18.77
C GLU A 3 -6.25 27.27 -18.45
N GLN A 4 -6.29 26.40 -19.43
CA GLN A 4 -6.69 25.02 -19.26
C GLN A 4 -5.48 24.29 -18.67
N SER A 5 -5.61 23.77 -17.47
CA SER A 5 -4.59 22.88 -16.93
C SER A 5 -4.78 21.52 -17.59
N ASP A 6 -3.83 21.12 -18.45
CA ASP A 6 -3.79 19.77 -19.03
C ASP A 6 -3.03 18.79 -18.11
N LEU A 7 -3.29 18.84 -16.79
CA LEU A 7 -2.77 17.83 -15.87
C LEU A 7 -3.63 16.58 -15.97
N VAL A 8 -3.03 15.49 -16.40
CA VAL A 8 -3.67 14.19 -16.54
C VAL A 8 -2.77 13.08 -15.98
N ILE A 9 -3.33 11.92 -15.75
CA ILE A 9 -2.54 10.69 -15.57
C ILE A 9 -2.41 10.03 -16.95
N ASP A 10 -1.17 9.82 -17.40
CA ASP A 10 -0.88 9.20 -18.69
C ASP A 10 -1.14 7.69 -18.69
N GLN A 11 -1.00 7.04 -19.85
CA GLN A 11 -1.24 5.60 -20.00
C GLN A 11 -0.26 4.73 -19.19
N GLN A 12 0.89 5.28 -18.78
CA GLN A 12 1.85 4.60 -17.92
C GLN A 12 1.56 4.80 -16.42
N GLY A 13 0.58 5.65 -16.11
CA GLY A 13 0.17 5.95 -14.73
C GLY A 13 0.96 7.09 -14.08
N TYR A 14 1.61 7.95 -14.86
CA TYR A 14 2.35 9.11 -14.36
C TYR A 14 1.59 10.41 -14.64
N PHE A 15 1.81 11.42 -13.80
CA PHE A 15 1.30 12.75 -14.09
C PHE A 15 1.96 13.30 -15.34
N SER A 16 1.15 13.89 -16.20
CA SER A 16 1.56 14.63 -17.39
C SER A 16 0.93 16.01 -17.37
N HIS A 17 1.75 17.04 -17.45
CA HIS A 17 1.33 18.43 -17.54
C HIS A 17 1.75 18.99 -18.90
N ASN A 18 0.78 19.43 -19.72
CA ASN A 18 1.01 19.92 -21.07
C ASN A 18 1.82 18.93 -21.95
N GLY A 19 1.53 17.63 -21.81
CA GLY A 19 2.19 16.56 -22.55
C GLY A 19 3.60 16.20 -22.06
N GLN A 20 4.09 16.83 -21.01
CA GLN A 20 5.37 16.50 -20.38
C GLN A 20 5.13 15.79 -19.04
N ARG A 21 5.92 14.74 -18.79
CA ARG A 21 5.85 14.05 -17.50
C ARG A 21 6.21 15.02 -16.37
N PHE A 22 5.40 14.99 -15.34
CA PHE A 22 5.58 15.75 -14.12
C PHE A 22 5.55 14.78 -12.93
N VAL A 23 6.48 14.92 -11.98
CA VAL A 23 6.51 14.11 -10.77
C VAL A 23 6.29 15.01 -9.57
N PRO A 24 5.14 14.93 -8.87
CA PRO A 24 4.94 15.58 -7.59
C PRO A 24 6.02 15.15 -6.59
N ALA A 25 6.78 16.09 -6.08
CA ALA A 25 7.74 15.90 -5.01
C ALA A 25 7.59 17.05 -4.02
N GLY A 26 7.14 16.76 -2.82
CA GLY A 26 6.75 17.80 -1.90
C GLY A 26 6.55 17.32 -0.48
N VAL A 27 5.66 17.96 0.24
CA VAL A 27 5.43 17.72 1.66
C VAL A 27 3.94 17.64 1.99
N ASN A 28 3.62 16.93 3.05
CA ASN A 28 2.39 17.11 3.81
C ASN A 28 2.52 18.34 4.71
N TYR A 29 1.44 19.03 4.99
CA TYR A 29 1.49 20.32 5.64
C TYR A 29 0.43 20.53 6.70
N TRP A 30 0.90 20.85 7.87
CA TRP A 30 0.29 21.61 8.92
C TRP A 30 1.31 22.65 9.41
N PRO A 31 0.88 23.88 9.82
CA PRO A 31 1.79 24.83 10.46
C PRO A 31 2.38 24.26 11.75
N GLY A 32 3.68 24.41 11.95
CA GLY A 32 4.38 23.89 13.14
C GLY A 32 3.84 24.43 14.45
N SER A 33 3.37 25.69 14.45
CA SER A 33 2.88 26.37 15.65
C SER A 33 1.49 25.89 16.13
N CYS A 34 0.66 25.37 15.24
CA CYS A 34 -0.73 25.04 15.59
C CYS A 34 -1.25 23.69 15.06
N GLY A 35 -0.51 23.02 14.17
CA GLY A 35 -0.88 21.72 13.66
C GLY A 35 -2.29 21.68 13.09
N VAL A 36 -3.10 20.70 13.54
CA VAL A 36 -4.48 20.49 13.08
C VAL A 36 -5.43 21.69 13.33
N GLU A 37 -5.05 22.65 14.17
CA GLU A 37 -5.81 23.89 14.39
C GLU A 37 -5.49 25.00 13.38
N MET A 38 -4.84 24.68 12.28
CA MET A 38 -4.48 25.62 11.21
C MET A 38 -5.65 26.53 10.81
N TRP A 39 -6.84 25.95 10.57
CA TRP A 39 -7.97 26.70 10.03
C TRP A 39 -8.55 27.73 11.01
N PRO A 40 -8.86 27.39 12.28
CA PRO A 40 -9.36 28.39 13.23
C PRO A 40 -8.29 29.39 13.68
N ARG A 41 -7.01 28.99 13.79
CA ARG A 41 -5.92 29.89 14.23
C ARG A 41 -5.37 30.75 13.10
N TRP A 42 -5.27 30.20 11.93
CA TRP A 42 -4.81 30.84 10.70
C TRP A 42 -3.51 31.66 10.86
N PRO A 43 -2.37 31.06 11.13
CA PRO A 43 -1.09 31.76 11.28
C PRO A 43 -0.56 32.19 9.90
N GLU A 44 -1.14 33.24 9.33
CA GLU A 44 -0.96 33.67 7.95
C GLU A 44 0.51 33.88 7.56
N ALA A 45 1.27 34.57 8.42
CA ALA A 45 2.70 34.82 8.14
C ALA A 45 3.54 33.54 8.09
N GLU A 46 3.26 32.58 8.98
CA GLU A 46 3.91 31.27 8.99
C GLU A 46 3.55 30.48 7.73
N ILE A 47 2.27 30.42 7.36
CA ILE A 47 1.81 29.71 6.17
C ILE A 47 2.49 30.24 4.91
N GLN A 48 2.54 31.56 4.72
CA GLN A 48 3.17 32.16 3.56
C GLN A 48 4.68 31.90 3.54
N HIS A 49 5.35 32.03 4.69
CA HIS A 49 6.77 31.71 4.82
C HIS A 49 7.05 30.24 4.49
N ASP A 50 6.26 29.31 4.99
CA ASP A 50 6.40 27.88 4.72
C ASP A 50 6.24 27.53 3.23
N LEU A 51 5.32 28.19 2.54
CA LEU A 51 5.18 28.05 1.08
C LEU A 51 6.41 28.58 0.33
N ASP A 52 7.01 29.69 0.81
CA ASP A 52 8.27 30.21 0.25
C ASP A 52 9.44 29.24 0.49
N VAL A 53 9.50 28.61 1.66
CA VAL A 53 10.50 27.56 1.98
C VAL A 53 10.33 26.35 1.06
N ILE A 54 9.10 25.85 0.85
CA ILE A 54 8.84 24.73 -0.08
C ILE A 54 9.41 25.05 -1.46
N LYS A 55 9.14 26.24 -1.99
CA LYS A 55 9.66 26.66 -3.29
C LYS A 55 11.20 26.79 -3.29
N ALA A 56 11.78 27.40 -2.25
CA ALA A 56 13.22 27.56 -2.12
C ALA A 56 13.98 26.22 -2.06
N LEU A 57 13.38 25.19 -1.49
CA LEU A 57 13.92 23.83 -1.47
C LEU A 57 13.84 23.11 -2.84
N GLY A 58 13.15 23.70 -3.83
CA GLY A 58 12.92 23.09 -5.14
C GLY A 58 11.86 22.00 -5.12
N LEU A 59 11.02 21.97 -4.08
CA LEU A 59 9.84 21.13 -4.00
C LEU A 59 8.70 21.78 -4.78
N ASN A 60 7.81 20.97 -5.36
CA ASN A 60 6.80 21.44 -6.30
C ASN A 60 5.36 21.17 -5.87
N SER A 61 5.16 20.51 -4.72
CA SER A 61 3.84 20.05 -4.31
C SER A 61 3.62 20.14 -2.78
N ILE A 62 2.37 20.33 -2.40
CA ILE A 62 1.93 20.38 -1.00
C ILE A 62 0.59 19.65 -0.85
N ARG A 63 0.51 18.71 0.10
CA ARG A 63 -0.75 18.13 0.56
C ARG A 63 -1.15 18.75 1.88
N PHE A 64 -2.40 19.18 1.99
CA PHE A 64 -2.97 19.78 3.20
C PHE A 64 -4.38 19.27 3.43
N PHE A 65 -4.95 19.52 4.61
CA PHE A 65 -6.10 18.78 5.10
C PHE A 65 -7.22 19.72 5.54
N LEU A 66 -8.46 19.34 5.23
CA LEU A 66 -9.65 20.04 5.69
C LEU A 66 -10.21 19.35 6.93
N ARG A 67 -10.09 19.98 8.10
CA ARG A 67 -10.70 19.45 9.31
C ARG A 67 -12.20 19.80 9.30
N TRP A 68 -13.05 18.83 8.97
CA TRP A 68 -14.46 19.02 8.63
C TRP A 68 -15.24 19.88 9.64
N GLN A 69 -15.04 19.64 10.95
CA GLN A 69 -15.69 20.40 12.02
C GLN A 69 -15.43 21.92 11.98
N ASP A 70 -14.31 22.35 11.39
CA ASP A 70 -13.99 23.77 11.28
C ASP A 70 -14.81 24.44 10.15
N PHE A 71 -15.11 23.68 9.11
CA PHE A 71 -15.81 24.16 7.91
C PHE A 71 -17.33 24.03 8.00
N GLU A 72 -17.84 23.06 8.77
CA GLU A 72 -19.28 22.79 8.97
C GLU A 72 -19.55 22.57 10.47
N PRO A 73 -19.56 23.65 11.28
CA PRO A 73 -19.73 23.56 12.73
C PRO A 73 -21.12 23.04 13.15
N ALA A 74 -22.14 23.25 12.33
CA ALA A 74 -23.47 22.66 12.47
C ALA A 74 -23.93 22.07 11.13
N PRO A 75 -24.79 21.05 11.13
CA PRO A 75 -25.20 20.36 9.90
C PRO A 75 -25.78 21.31 8.85
N GLY A 76 -25.10 21.45 7.72
CA GLY A 76 -25.49 22.34 6.62
C GLY A 76 -25.14 23.81 6.82
N GLU A 77 -24.55 24.20 7.94
CA GLU A 77 -24.07 25.54 8.21
C GLU A 77 -22.57 25.62 7.91
N TYR A 78 -22.23 26.20 6.78
CA TYR A 78 -20.85 26.31 6.33
C TYR A 78 -20.22 27.64 6.80
N ASP A 79 -19.04 27.54 7.42
CA ASP A 79 -18.28 28.73 7.85
C ASP A 79 -17.61 29.41 6.64
N ALA A 80 -18.13 30.55 6.24
CA ALA A 80 -17.64 31.33 5.12
C ALA A 80 -16.18 31.79 5.28
N ALA A 81 -15.72 32.03 6.53
CA ALA A 81 -14.34 32.44 6.78
C ALA A 81 -13.38 31.27 6.51
N MET A 82 -13.71 30.04 6.90
CA MET A 82 -12.89 28.85 6.64
C MET A 82 -12.78 28.59 5.13
N PHE A 83 -13.87 28.67 4.39
CA PHE A 83 -13.83 28.56 2.93
C PHE A 83 -13.07 29.72 2.26
N GLY A 84 -13.14 30.94 2.82
CA GLY A 84 -12.31 32.05 2.39
C GLY A 84 -10.83 31.82 2.61
N ARG A 85 -10.43 31.23 3.76
CA ARG A 85 -9.05 30.81 4.07
C ARG A 85 -8.58 29.73 3.11
N LEU A 86 -9.42 28.74 2.79
CA LEU A 86 -9.12 27.70 1.79
C LEU A 86 -8.82 28.33 0.42
N ALA A 87 -9.67 29.21 -0.06
CA ALA A 87 -9.44 29.92 -1.32
C ALA A 87 -8.13 30.73 -1.28
N GLN A 88 -7.86 31.45 -0.18
CA GLN A 88 -6.65 32.23 0.00
C GLN A 88 -5.39 31.34 0.02
N PHE A 89 -5.42 30.20 0.68
CA PHE A 89 -4.32 29.23 0.67
C PHE A 89 -4.00 28.76 -0.77
N LEU A 90 -5.02 28.44 -1.54
CA LEU A 90 -4.88 28.02 -2.94
C LEU A 90 -4.35 29.16 -3.84
N VAL A 91 -4.72 30.43 -3.57
CA VAL A 91 -4.10 31.60 -4.22
C VAL A 91 -2.61 31.61 -3.97
N TRP A 92 -2.18 31.49 -2.70
CA TRP A 92 -0.77 31.51 -2.34
C TRP A 92 0.03 30.34 -2.95
N CYS A 93 -0.56 29.14 -3.02
CA CYS A 93 0.06 28.00 -3.74
C CYS A 93 0.25 28.32 -5.22
N ARG A 94 -0.78 28.87 -5.88
CA ARG A 94 -0.72 29.22 -7.30
C ARG A 94 0.33 30.31 -7.59
N GLU A 95 0.41 31.35 -6.78
CA GLU A 95 1.38 32.45 -6.90
C GLU A 95 2.83 31.95 -6.79
N ARG A 96 3.05 30.88 -6.01
CA ARG A 96 4.36 30.26 -5.83
C ARG A 96 4.61 29.09 -6.76
N GLU A 97 3.67 28.78 -7.64
CA GLU A 97 3.72 27.65 -8.57
C GLU A 97 3.84 26.28 -7.85
N VAL A 98 3.31 26.16 -6.64
CA VAL A 98 3.24 24.92 -5.87
C VAL A 98 1.91 24.22 -6.18
N TRP A 99 1.98 22.95 -6.56
CA TRP A 99 0.81 22.12 -6.83
C TRP A 99 0.15 21.71 -5.52
N ALA A 100 -1.13 22.02 -5.39
CA ALA A 100 -1.91 21.78 -4.18
C ALA A 100 -2.68 20.46 -4.26
N GLN A 101 -2.73 19.72 -3.16
CA GLN A 101 -3.53 18.52 -2.98
C GLN A 101 -4.34 18.64 -1.69
N PRO A 102 -5.57 19.13 -1.74
CA PRO A 102 -6.48 19.13 -0.59
C PRO A 102 -6.97 17.71 -0.27
N SER A 103 -6.92 17.34 1.00
CA SER A 103 -7.54 16.13 1.56
C SER A 103 -8.82 16.53 2.30
N LEU A 104 -9.98 16.00 1.87
CA LEU A 104 -11.30 16.50 2.31
C LEU A 104 -11.66 16.10 3.73
N PHE A 105 -11.40 14.84 4.10
CA PHE A 105 -11.76 14.32 5.43
C PHE A 105 -10.51 13.91 6.18
N VAL A 106 -10.18 14.63 7.24
CA VAL A 106 -9.03 14.26 8.08
C VAL A 106 -9.28 12.89 8.69
N GLY A 107 -10.41 12.67 9.32
CA GLY A 107 -10.75 11.41 9.99
C GLY A 107 -9.71 11.01 11.02
N TRP A 108 -8.68 10.30 10.57
CA TRP A 108 -7.51 9.94 11.39
C TRP A 108 -6.32 10.85 11.09
N MET A 109 -5.65 11.36 12.14
CA MET A 109 -4.44 12.18 11.99
C MET A 109 -3.59 12.14 13.26
N SER A 110 -2.32 11.75 13.14
CA SER A 110 -1.34 11.80 14.25
C SER A 110 -1.85 11.14 15.54
N GLY A 111 -2.59 10.02 15.42
CA GLY A 111 -3.16 9.31 16.56
C GLY A 111 -4.47 9.87 17.10
N GLY A 112 -5.05 10.89 16.47
CA GLY A 112 -6.35 11.44 16.78
C GLY A 112 -7.41 11.19 15.70
N THR A 113 -8.69 11.29 16.08
CA THR A 113 -9.82 11.30 15.14
C THR A 113 -10.53 12.65 15.21
N PHE A 114 -10.91 13.20 14.04
CA PHE A 114 -11.43 14.55 13.93
C PHE A 114 -12.76 14.55 13.19
N TRP A 115 -13.83 14.63 13.96
CA TRP A 115 -15.20 14.66 13.46
C TRP A 115 -15.95 15.87 14.01
N PRO A 116 -16.93 16.41 13.28
CA PRO A 116 -17.88 17.34 13.87
C PRO A 116 -18.64 16.67 15.03
N ASP A 117 -18.90 17.41 16.12
CA ASP A 117 -19.59 16.90 17.30
C ASP A 117 -20.97 16.32 16.96
N TRP A 118 -21.65 16.90 15.97
CA TRP A 118 -22.95 16.47 15.50
C TRP A 118 -22.95 15.10 14.77
N LYS A 119 -21.76 14.55 14.40
CA LYS A 119 -21.67 13.14 13.91
C LYS A 119 -22.19 12.19 14.97
N GLY A 120 -21.85 12.42 16.24
CA GLY A 120 -22.16 11.47 17.32
C GLY A 120 -21.64 10.06 17.01
N GLU A 121 -22.42 9.03 17.34
CA GLU A 121 -22.07 7.63 17.13
C GLU A 121 -22.39 7.11 15.72
N ARG A 122 -22.82 7.96 14.78
CA ARG A 122 -23.15 7.55 13.42
C ARG A 122 -21.92 7.06 12.67
N ASN A 123 -22.07 5.96 11.95
CA ASN A 123 -21.00 5.46 11.08
C ASN A 123 -20.84 6.36 9.85
N PHE A 124 -19.63 6.80 9.58
CA PHE A 124 -19.30 7.75 8.51
C PHE A 124 -19.66 7.21 7.11
N PHE A 125 -19.49 5.92 6.87
CA PHE A 125 -19.72 5.29 5.56
C PHE A 125 -21.13 4.69 5.41
N ALA A 126 -21.74 4.30 6.53
CA ALA A 126 -22.91 3.44 6.54
C ALA A 126 -24.22 4.16 6.88
N ASP A 127 -24.14 5.23 7.69
CA ASP A 127 -25.33 6.00 8.07
C ASP A 127 -25.77 6.90 6.90
N PRO A 128 -27.01 6.78 6.40
CA PRO A 128 -27.46 7.53 5.22
C PRO A 128 -27.39 9.05 5.38
N TRP A 129 -27.62 9.56 6.60
CA TRP A 129 -27.51 10.99 6.88
C TRP A 129 -26.05 11.45 6.86
N MET A 130 -25.11 10.64 7.38
CA MET A 130 -23.68 10.94 7.29
C MET A 130 -23.18 10.92 5.84
N VAL A 131 -23.68 9.98 5.02
CA VAL A 131 -23.37 9.95 3.58
C VAL A 131 -23.90 11.22 2.89
N GLU A 132 -25.13 11.65 3.19
CA GLU A 132 -25.68 12.91 2.67
C GLU A 132 -24.82 14.11 3.08
N ARG A 133 -24.47 14.22 4.37
CA ARG A 133 -23.66 15.35 4.87
C ARG A 133 -22.26 15.38 4.28
N SER A 134 -21.56 14.24 4.25
CA SER A 134 -20.23 14.15 3.65
C SER A 134 -20.23 14.47 2.16
N THR A 135 -21.27 14.02 1.44
CA THR A 135 -21.48 14.34 0.03
C THR A 135 -21.70 15.84 -0.20
N ALA A 136 -22.55 16.48 0.63
CA ALA A 136 -22.77 17.92 0.55
C ALA A 136 -21.51 18.73 0.87
N PHE A 137 -20.75 18.32 1.87
CA PHE A 137 -19.46 18.94 2.21
C PHE A 137 -18.44 18.78 1.07
N ALA A 138 -18.29 17.58 0.50
CA ALA A 138 -17.39 17.33 -0.62
C ALA A 138 -17.72 18.22 -1.83
N ARG A 139 -18.99 18.37 -2.16
CA ARG A 139 -19.47 19.29 -3.21
C ARG A 139 -19.08 20.75 -2.88
N ARG A 140 -19.37 21.21 -1.66
CA ARG A 140 -19.08 22.58 -1.25
C ARG A 140 -17.58 22.89 -1.25
N ALA A 141 -16.75 21.95 -0.80
CA ALA A 141 -15.29 22.06 -0.87
C ALA A 141 -14.81 22.12 -2.34
N ALA A 142 -15.32 21.22 -3.19
CA ALA A 142 -14.97 21.19 -4.62
C ALA A 142 -15.37 22.49 -5.35
N GLU A 143 -16.51 23.11 -5.03
CA GLU A 143 -16.92 24.43 -5.55
C GLU A 143 -15.88 25.51 -5.24
N THR A 144 -15.29 25.48 -4.04
CA THR A 144 -14.25 26.42 -3.62
C THR A 144 -12.91 26.14 -4.28
N ILE A 145 -12.59 24.85 -4.51
CA ILE A 145 -11.30 24.39 -5.04
C ILE A 145 -11.23 24.52 -6.57
N ALA A 146 -12.32 24.25 -7.29
CA ALA A 146 -12.37 24.20 -8.76
C ALA A 146 -11.79 25.42 -9.49
N PRO A 147 -11.95 26.68 -9.02
CA PRO A 147 -11.35 27.86 -9.65
C PRO A 147 -9.81 27.84 -9.68
N PHE A 148 -9.17 26.99 -8.88
CA PHE A 148 -7.71 26.88 -8.75
C PHE A 148 -7.11 25.68 -9.52
N HIS A 149 -7.85 25.09 -10.44
CA HIS A 149 -7.48 23.88 -11.20
C HIS A 149 -6.11 23.94 -11.86
N VAL A 150 -5.60 25.12 -12.21
CA VAL A 150 -4.30 25.30 -12.89
C VAL A 150 -3.11 24.77 -12.07
N ARG A 151 -3.23 24.74 -10.75
CA ARG A 151 -2.19 24.26 -9.82
C ARG A 151 -2.75 23.26 -8.80
N LEU A 152 -3.62 22.36 -9.27
CA LEU A 152 -4.22 21.33 -8.43
C LEU A 152 -3.78 19.94 -8.92
N LEU A 153 -3.23 19.10 -8.02
CA LEU A 153 -2.88 17.71 -8.33
C LEU A 153 -4.11 16.81 -8.42
N GLY A 154 -5.15 17.17 -7.69
CA GLY A 154 -6.37 16.40 -7.54
C GLY A 154 -6.99 16.64 -6.18
N ILE A 155 -8.10 16.00 -5.91
CA ILE A 155 -8.79 16.06 -4.60
C ILE A 155 -8.67 14.69 -3.94
N ASP A 156 -8.05 14.67 -2.77
CA ASP A 156 -7.93 13.50 -1.93
C ASP A 156 -9.21 13.30 -1.10
N GLN A 157 -9.82 12.13 -1.18
CA GLN A 157 -11.07 11.81 -0.47
C GLN A 157 -10.92 11.95 1.05
N GLY A 158 -9.77 11.56 1.60
CA GLY A 158 -9.51 11.71 3.03
C GLY A 158 -8.21 11.06 3.48
N ASN A 159 -7.81 11.34 4.71
CA ASN A 159 -6.58 10.83 5.29
C ASN A 159 -6.80 9.51 6.02
N GLU A 160 -6.16 8.44 5.56
CA GLU A 160 -6.07 7.13 6.23
C GLU A 160 -7.43 6.58 6.71
N LEU A 161 -8.45 6.70 5.85
CA LEU A 161 -9.82 6.30 6.18
C LEU A 161 -9.95 4.81 6.55
N CYS A 162 -8.99 3.98 6.16
CA CYS A 162 -8.89 2.58 6.57
C CYS A 162 -8.57 2.38 8.06
N CYS A 163 -7.97 3.38 8.71
CA CYS A 163 -7.65 3.34 10.15
C CYS A 163 -8.85 3.61 11.07
N LEU A 164 -9.95 4.08 10.50
CA LEU A 164 -11.14 4.40 11.26
C LEU A 164 -11.91 3.15 11.71
N SER A 165 -12.41 3.15 12.94
CA SER A 165 -13.34 2.12 13.42
C SER A 165 -14.61 2.03 12.55
N ASP A 166 -15.06 3.16 12.02
CA ASP A 166 -16.18 3.24 11.08
C ASP A 166 -15.94 2.41 9.82
N SER A 167 -14.71 2.41 9.29
CA SER A 167 -14.32 1.59 8.13
C SER A 167 -14.32 0.10 8.45
N THR A 168 -13.85 -0.28 9.64
CA THR A 168 -13.87 -1.68 10.09
C THR A 168 -15.30 -2.18 10.30
N ALA A 169 -16.19 -1.32 10.81
CA ALA A 169 -17.59 -1.67 11.06
C ALA A 169 -18.46 -1.65 9.80
N ALA A 170 -18.15 -0.80 8.81
CA ALA A 170 -18.98 -0.68 7.60
C ALA A 170 -18.83 -1.89 6.67
N PRO A 171 -19.94 -2.42 6.13
CA PRO A 171 -19.88 -3.38 5.02
C PRO A 171 -19.19 -2.77 3.78
N PRO A 172 -18.40 -3.55 3.02
CA PRO A 172 -17.72 -3.07 1.82
C PRO A 172 -18.65 -2.39 0.79
N GLY A 173 -19.84 -2.91 0.61
CA GLY A 173 -20.85 -2.30 -0.30
C GLY A 173 -21.27 -0.88 0.09
N GLN A 174 -21.26 -0.54 1.38
CA GLN A 174 -21.56 0.82 1.84
C GLN A 174 -20.38 1.77 1.62
N VAL A 175 -19.15 1.29 1.80
CA VAL A 175 -17.94 2.05 1.45
C VAL A 175 -17.89 2.33 -0.05
N ILE A 176 -18.21 1.34 -0.88
CA ILE A 176 -18.33 1.51 -2.34
C ILE A 176 -19.35 2.60 -2.70
N ALA A 177 -20.53 2.55 -2.08
CA ALA A 177 -21.59 3.53 -2.31
C ALA A 177 -21.17 4.94 -1.85
N TRP A 178 -20.49 5.06 -0.70
CA TRP A 178 -19.95 6.31 -0.20
C TRP A 178 -18.90 6.90 -1.16
N CYS A 179 -17.93 6.09 -1.60
CA CYS A 179 -16.92 6.53 -2.58
C CYS A 179 -17.56 7.05 -3.86
N ALA A 180 -18.55 6.32 -4.40
CA ALA A 180 -19.26 6.73 -5.60
C ALA A 180 -19.97 8.08 -5.41
N ALA A 181 -20.67 8.27 -4.28
CA ALA A 181 -21.40 9.49 -3.97
C ALA A 181 -20.45 10.70 -3.81
N ILE A 182 -19.32 10.53 -3.11
CA ILE A 182 -18.31 11.58 -2.95
C ILE A 182 -17.71 11.97 -4.31
N ASN A 183 -17.34 10.99 -5.12
CA ASN A 183 -16.73 11.25 -6.43
C ASN A 183 -17.69 11.95 -7.39
N GLU A 184 -18.96 11.54 -7.39
CA GLU A 184 -20.03 12.20 -8.15
C GLU A 184 -20.24 13.65 -7.68
N ALA A 185 -20.28 13.87 -6.36
CA ALA A 185 -20.44 15.23 -5.80
C ALA A 185 -19.30 16.15 -6.23
N ILE A 186 -18.04 15.70 -6.15
CA ILE A 186 -16.88 16.46 -6.60
C ILE A 186 -16.98 16.75 -8.10
N ARG A 187 -17.18 15.73 -8.93
CA ARG A 187 -17.21 15.87 -10.40
C ARG A 187 -18.41 16.62 -10.92
N SER A 188 -19.49 16.72 -10.16
CA SER A 188 -20.68 17.51 -10.55
C SER A 188 -20.37 19.00 -10.65
N VAL A 189 -19.34 19.49 -9.93
CA VAL A 189 -18.90 20.90 -9.91
C VAL A 189 -17.50 21.09 -10.47
N TYR A 190 -16.68 20.05 -10.46
CA TYR A 190 -15.35 20.01 -11.05
C TYR A 190 -15.17 18.73 -11.88
N PRO A 191 -15.69 18.67 -13.13
CA PRO A 191 -15.71 17.46 -13.94
C PRO A 191 -14.34 16.84 -14.24
N GLN A 192 -13.28 17.65 -14.30
CA GLN A 192 -11.91 17.20 -14.59
C GLN A 192 -11.11 16.84 -13.32
N ALA A 193 -11.73 16.87 -12.14
CA ALA A 193 -11.04 16.55 -10.90
C ALA A 193 -10.43 15.13 -10.95
N LEU A 194 -9.14 15.04 -10.71
CA LEU A 194 -8.50 13.78 -10.38
C LEU A 194 -8.85 13.42 -8.94
N ILE A 195 -9.39 12.25 -8.75
CA ILE A 195 -9.76 11.72 -7.41
C ILE A 195 -8.62 10.87 -6.89
N ILE A 196 -8.13 11.23 -5.70
CA ILE A 196 -7.04 10.56 -5.02
C ILE A 196 -7.59 9.88 -3.76
N SER A 197 -7.08 8.70 -3.42
CA SER A 197 -7.44 8.01 -2.18
C SER A 197 -6.34 8.15 -1.13
N GLY A 198 -6.69 8.46 0.11
CA GLY A 198 -5.75 8.53 1.24
C GLY A 198 -5.49 7.16 1.87
N ASN A 199 -4.77 6.29 1.16
CA ASN A 199 -4.56 4.90 1.54
C ASN A 199 -3.23 4.70 2.29
N GLU A 200 -3.22 3.78 3.23
CA GLU A 200 -2.02 3.35 3.93
C GLU A 200 -2.00 1.81 4.10
N GLN A 201 -0.96 1.23 4.72
CA GLN A 201 -0.75 -0.23 4.78
C GLN A 201 -1.87 -1.04 5.47
N ASN A 202 -2.70 -0.43 6.32
CA ASN A 202 -3.81 -1.15 6.96
C ASN A 202 -4.83 -1.72 5.97
N GLN A 203 -4.95 -1.14 4.77
CA GLN A 203 -5.75 -1.76 3.71
C GLN A 203 -5.23 -3.12 3.26
N ILE A 204 -3.93 -3.36 3.44
CA ILE A 204 -3.29 -4.64 3.10
C ILE A 204 -3.31 -5.57 4.30
N VAL A 205 -3.07 -5.04 5.49
CA VAL A 205 -2.92 -5.84 6.71
C VAL A 205 -4.27 -6.23 7.33
N ASN A 206 -5.28 -5.37 7.21
CA ASN A 206 -6.58 -5.54 7.87
C ASN A 206 -7.72 -5.79 6.87
N ASP A 207 -8.82 -6.35 7.38
CA ASP A 207 -10.05 -6.57 6.65
C ASP A 207 -11.07 -5.48 7.01
N ALA A 208 -10.88 -4.30 6.47
CA ALA A 208 -11.77 -3.15 6.62
C ALA A 208 -12.67 -2.96 5.38
N GLY A 209 -13.73 -2.17 5.50
CA GLY A 209 -14.57 -1.80 4.35
C GLY A 209 -13.84 -0.89 3.38
N TRP A 210 -12.95 -0.02 3.86
CA TRP A 210 -12.07 0.81 3.03
C TRP A 210 -10.87 -0.02 2.55
N ARG A 211 -10.88 -0.41 1.28
CA ARG A 211 -9.90 -1.30 0.68
C ARG A 211 -9.75 -1.02 -0.82
N PHE A 212 -8.68 -1.47 -1.46
CA PHE A 212 -8.37 -1.12 -2.86
C PHE A 212 -9.47 -1.45 -3.87
N ASP A 213 -10.18 -2.56 -3.68
CA ASP A 213 -11.25 -3.00 -4.57
C ASP A 213 -12.62 -2.36 -4.25
N ALA A 214 -12.70 -1.52 -3.21
CA ALA A 214 -13.92 -0.84 -2.76
C ALA A 214 -13.92 0.68 -3.04
N GLN A 215 -13.09 1.16 -3.97
CA GLN A 215 -12.90 2.58 -4.27
C GLN A 215 -13.19 2.89 -5.75
N PRO A 216 -14.43 2.76 -6.21
CA PRO A 216 -14.79 2.99 -7.60
C PRO A 216 -14.59 4.45 -8.00
N GLY A 217 -14.07 4.67 -9.21
CA GLY A 217 -13.86 6.02 -9.75
C GLY A 217 -12.68 6.79 -9.17
N THR A 218 -11.80 6.13 -8.42
CA THR A 218 -10.49 6.66 -8.03
C THR A 218 -9.56 6.68 -9.25
N ASP A 219 -8.94 7.82 -9.53
CA ASP A 219 -7.98 7.97 -10.64
C ASP A 219 -6.56 7.65 -10.22
N LEU A 220 -6.24 7.91 -8.95
CA LEU A 220 -4.92 7.74 -8.37
C LEU A 220 -5.02 7.17 -6.96
N TYR A 221 -4.42 6.00 -6.77
CA TYR A 221 -4.23 5.42 -5.45
C TYR A 221 -3.06 6.11 -4.73
N SER A 222 -3.08 6.08 -3.42
CA SER A 222 -1.95 6.50 -2.60
C SER A 222 -1.42 5.35 -1.76
N MET A 223 -0.21 5.52 -1.23
CA MET A 223 0.34 4.66 -0.21
C MET A 223 1.06 5.52 0.82
N HIS A 224 0.73 5.29 2.10
CA HIS A 224 1.49 5.81 3.23
C HIS A 224 2.29 4.68 3.86
N GLY A 225 3.43 4.98 4.47
CA GLY A 225 4.18 3.98 5.20
C GLY A 225 5.39 4.51 5.96
N TYR A 226 5.60 3.93 7.14
CA TYR A 226 6.67 4.29 8.07
C TYR A 226 7.43 3.06 8.56
N PRO A 227 8.72 3.16 8.89
CA PRO A 227 9.53 2.05 9.38
C PRO A 227 9.27 1.76 10.87
N VAL A 228 8.04 1.38 11.23
CA VAL A 228 7.64 1.05 12.60
C VAL A 228 7.19 -0.41 12.66
N PRO A 229 7.93 -1.33 13.31
CA PRO A 229 7.63 -2.77 13.26
C PRO A 229 6.20 -3.14 13.66
N SER A 230 5.66 -2.49 14.69
CA SER A 230 4.32 -2.78 15.21
C SER A 230 3.17 -2.33 14.29
N TRP A 231 3.44 -1.58 13.22
CA TRP A 231 2.44 -1.13 12.26
C TRP A 231 2.32 -2.04 11.03
N HIS A 232 3.12 -3.10 10.99
CA HIS A 232 3.14 -4.05 9.89
C HIS A 232 2.72 -5.45 10.35
N SER A 233 2.46 -6.33 9.41
CA SER A 233 2.15 -7.74 9.71
C SER A 233 3.39 -8.57 10.10
N VAL A 234 4.59 -7.99 9.98
CA VAL A 234 5.89 -8.63 10.30
C VAL A 234 6.78 -7.69 11.09
N GLY A 235 7.61 -8.24 12.00
CA GLY A 235 8.70 -7.52 12.64
C GLY A 235 9.92 -7.36 11.73
N PHE A 236 10.88 -6.50 12.13
CA PHE A 236 12.17 -6.31 11.45
C PHE A 236 13.19 -5.67 12.41
N ASP A 237 14.47 -5.76 12.07
CA ASP A 237 15.58 -5.27 12.90
C ASP A 237 16.05 -3.86 12.48
N GLY A 238 15.19 -2.86 12.74
CA GLY A 238 15.51 -1.44 12.51
C GLY A 238 15.36 -0.98 11.04
N MET A 239 15.56 0.33 10.82
CA MET A 239 15.33 0.99 9.51
C MET A 239 16.33 0.57 8.43
N THR A 240 17.50 0.04 8.81
CA THR A 240 18.52 -0.43 7.86
C THR A 240 18.39 -1.90 7.49
N ASP A 241 17.44 -2.62 8.12
CA ASP A 241 17.12 -3.99 7.73
C ASP A 241 16.54 -4.01 6.30
N PRO A 242 17.07 -4.83 5.38
CA PRO A 242 16.52 -4.99 4.03
C PRO A 242 15.05 -5.38 4.00
N LEU A 243 14.53 -6.05 5.03
CA LEU A 243 13.10 -6.31 5.14
C LEU A 243 12.31 -5.03 5.37
N CYS A 244 12.71 -4.19 6.33
CA CYS A 244 12.12 -2.88 6.56
C CYS A 244 12.12 -2.02 5.30
N GLN A 245 13.27 -1.95 4.63
CA GLN A 245 13.45 -1.17 3.39
C GLN A 245 12.62 -1.69 2.21
N SER A 246 12.14 -2.93 2.26
CA SER A 246 11.30 -3.52 1.23
C SER A 246 9.79 -3.25 1.42
N LEU A 247 9.34 -2.83 2.60
CA LEU A 247 7.91 -2.75 2.94
C LEU A 247 7.17 -1.68 2.13
N LEU A 248 7.54 -0.41 2.26
CA LEU A 248 6.86 0.68 1.53
C LEU A 248 6.92 0.49 0.01
N PRO A 249 8.07 0.11 -0.61
CA PRO A 249 8.10 -0.22 -2.04
C PRO A 249 7.14 -1.37 -2.41
N PHE A 250 7.03 -2.40 -1.57
CA PHE A 250 6.14 -3.52 -1.84
C PHE A 250 4.66 -3.15 -1.71
N TYR A 251 4.30 -2.38 -0.69
CA TYR A 251 2.93 -1.87 -0.55
C TYR A 251 2.55 -0.92 -1.70
N THR A 252 3.49 -0.10 -2.14
CA THR A 252 3.34 0.73 -3.34
C THR A 252 3.08 -0.15 -4.59
N GLN A 253 3.81 -1.26 -4.73
CA GLN A 253 3.61 -2.21 -5.82
C GLN A 253 2.24 -2.89 -5.75
N ILE A 254 1.73 -3.20 -4.54
CA ILE A 254 0.37 -3.72 -4.36
C ILE A 254 -0.64 -2.67 -4.83
N ALA A 255 -0.56 -1.44 -4.33
CA ALA A 255 -1.46 -0.36 -4.76
C ALA A 255 -1.39 -0.12 -6.28
N ARG A 256 -0.19 -0.18 -6.88
CA ARG A 256 0.03 -0.04 -8.32
C ARG A 256 -0.69 -1.10 -9.15
N ALA A 257 -0.90 -2.29 -8.60
CA ALA A 257 -1.67 -3.33 -9.28
C ALA A 257 -3.16 -2.99 -9.43
N PHE A 258 -3.68 -2.04 -8.64
CA PHE A 258 -5.06 -1.55 -8.75
C PHE A 258 -5.19 -0.29 -9.63
N GLY A 259 -4.12 0.50 -9.76
CA GLY A 259 -4.10 1.69 -10.59
C GLY A 259 -2.83 2.52 -10.43
N PRO A 260 -2.77 3.71 -11.02
CA PRO A 260 -1.70 4.67 -10.75
C PRO A 260 -1.56 4.91 -9.25
N VAL A 261 -0.33 5.10 -8.76
CA VAL A 261 -0.07 5.23 -7.32
C VAL A 261 0.99 6.30 -7.02
N MET A 262 0.76 7.06 -5.94
CA MET A 262 1.78 7.93 -5.36
C MET A 262 2.12 7.50 -3.93
N VAL A 263 3.36 7.72 -3.51
CA VAL A 263 3.76 7.68 -2.10
C VAL A 263 3.38 9.02 -1.49
N GLN A 264 2.12 9.10 -1.07
CA GLN A 264 1.48 10.34 -0.64
C GLN A 264 1.92 10.78 0.74
N GLU A 265 2.39 9.83 1.55
CA GLU A 265 2.90 10.10 2.88
C GLU A 265 3.98 9.09 3.26
N PHE A 266 5.13 9.57 3.69
CA PHE A 266 6.20 8.76 4.22
C PHE A 266 7.13 9.59 5.10
N GLY A 267 7.84 8.92 6.00
CA GLY A 267 8.76 9.56 6.91
C GLY A 267 9.53 8.53 7.73
N THR A 268 10.18 9.00 8.79
CA THR A 268 10.85 8.15 9.78
C THR A 268 10.46 8.60 11.17
N ILE A 269 10.00 7.68 12.02
CA ILE A 269 9.60 8.01 13.42
C ILE A 269 10.84 8.22 14.30
N VAL A 270 11.94 7.51 14.02
CA VAL A 270 13.23 7.70 14.72
C VAL A 270 14.01 8.78 13.97
N THR A 271 14.07 9.99 14.52
CA THR A 271 14.50 11.19 13.78
C THR A 271 15.91 11.67 14.17
N PHE A 272 16.50 11.14 15.25
CA PHE A 272 17.87 11.52 15.67
C PHE A 272 18.95 10.62 15.07
N GLY A 273 18.57 9.54 14.39
CA GLY A 273 19.48 8.60 13.72
C GLY A 273 19.79 9.01 12.28
N GLN A 274 20.53 10.10 12.06
CA GLN A 274 20.78 10.67 10.72
C GLN A 274 21.30 9.66 9.69
N ARG A 275 22.24 8.76 10.11
CA ARG A 275 22.78 7.72 9.21
C ARG A 275 21.73 6.70 8.81
N GLN A 276 20.87 6.30 9.74
CA GLN A 276 19.80 5.34 9.51
C GLN A 276 18.73 5.95 8.60
N GLN A 277 18.39 7.23 8.82
CA GLN A 277 17.44 7.96 7.95
C GLN A 277 17.97 8.06 6.51
N ASP A 278 19.22 8.50 6.34
CA ASP A 278 19.85 8.62 5.03
C ASP A 278 19.92 7.26 4.31
N ALA A 279 20.33 6.19 5.01
CA ALA A 279 20.38 4.85 4.46
C ALA A 279 18.98 4.31 4.07
N TYR A 280 17.97 4.57 4.91
CA TYR A 280 16.60 4.21 4.62
C TYR A 280 16.08 4.91 3.36
N LEU A 281 16.23 6.23 3.27
CA LEU A 281 15.76 7.01 2.12
C LEU A 281 16.45 6.60 0.81
N LYS A 282 17.76 6.36 0.85
CA LYS A 282 18.56 5.90 -0.30
C LYS A 282 18.12 4.53 -0.82
N ALA A 283 17.63 3.66 0.06
CA ALA A 283 17.11 2.35 -0.32
C ALA A 283 15.65 2.43 -0.81
N VAL A 284 14.79 3.15 -0.07
CA VAL A 284 13.34 3.09 -0.24
C VAL A 284 12.83 3.96 -1.39
N LEU A 285 13.33 5.18 -1.56
CA LEU A 285 12.81 6.10 -2.59
C LEU A 285 13.03 5.58 -4.02
N PRO A 286 14.24 5.13 -4.42
CA PRO A 286 14.43 4.52 -5.72
C PRO A 286 13.59 3.25 -5.92
N ALA A 287 13.43 2.42 -4.85
CA ALA A 287 12.64 1.20 -4.92
C ALA A 287 11.14 1.48 -5.06
N CYS A 288 10.60 2.53 -4.45
CA CYS A 288 9.22 2.99 -4.66
C CYS A 288 9.02 3.50 -6.10
N TRP A 289 10.02 4.21 -6.65
CA TRP A 289 9.98 4.60 -8.07
C TRP A 289 9.93 3.38 -8.98
N GLU A 290 10.78 2.39 -8.75
CA GLU A 290 10.78 1.12 -9.49
C GLU A 290 9.47 0.33 -9.33
N ALA A 291 8.78 0.48 -8.19
CA ALA A 291 7.47 -0.09 -7.93
C ALA A 291 6.33 0.64 -8.68
N GLY A 292 6.62 1.78 -9.32
CA GLY A 292 5.68 2.54 -10.14
C GLY A 292 5.04 3.73 -9.42
N ALA A 293 5.63 4.20 -8.32
CA ALA A 293 5.19 5.44 -7.69
C ALA A 293 5.35 6.62 -8.64
N ASN A 294 4.34 7.50 -8.72
CA ASN A 294 4.33 8.66 -9.60
C ASN A 294 4.43 10.00 -8.85
N GLY A 295 4.62 9.98 -7.54
CA GLY A 295 4.79 11.16 -6.69
C GLY A 295 5.25 10.79 -5.29
N PHE A 296 5.83 11.76 -4.55
CA PHE A 296 6.43 11.55 -3.23
C PHE A 296 6.20 12.77 -2.34
N LEU A 297 5.47 12.62 -1.23
CA LEU A 297 5.20 13.69 -0.28
C LEU A 297 5.68 13.30 1.11
N TRP A 298 6.68 14.03 1.62
CA TRP A 298 7.26 13.80 2.95
C TRP A 298 6.31 14.20 4.07
N TRP A 299 6.25 13.46 5.17
CA TRP A 299 5.58 13.86 6.41
C TRP A 299 6.62 14.38 7.41
N CYS A 300 6.62 15.66 7.74
CA CYS A 300 5.94 16.80 7.16
C CYS A 300 6.95 17.95 6.92
N LEU A 301 6.52 19.16 6.55
CA LEU A 301 7.48 20.25 6.31
C LEU A 301 8.24 20.62 7.58
N ARG A 302 7.54 20.90 8.69
CA ARG A 302 8.09 21.34 9.97
C ARG A 302 7.75 20.41 11.11
N ASP A 303 8.53 20.49 12.17
CA ASP A 303 8.20 19.92 13.46
C ASP A 303 6.91 20.53 13.99
N ILE A 304 5.93 19.71 14.36
CA ILE A 304 4.68 20.19 14.93
C ILE A 304 4.82 20.29 16.45
N ARG A 305 4.85 21.50 16.97
CA ARG A 305 5.08 21.79 18.40
C ARG A 305 3.83 22.27 19.11
N ALA A 306 2.67 22.14 18.47
CA ALA A 306 1.40 22.56 19.04
C ALA A 306 1.08 21.83 20.35
N ASP A 307 0.64 22.56 21.36
CA ASP A 307 0.23 22.02 22.66
C ASP A 307 -1.27 21.70 22.69
N VAL A 308 -1.74 20.98 21.66
CA VAL A 308 -3.13 20.57 21.50
C VAL A 308 -3.20 19.08 21.17
N HIS A 309 -4.39 18.47 21.32
CA HIS A 309 -4.62 17.12 20.83
C HIS A 309 -4.47 17.08 19.29
N PRO A 310 -3.76 16.09 18.72
CA PRO A 310 -3.18 14.87 19.34
C PRO A 310 -1.71 15.02 19.80
N TYR A 311 -1.06 16.15 19.55
CA TYR A 311 0.38 16.34 19.70
C TYR A 311 0.87 16.29 21.15
N LEU A 312 -0.01 16.53 22.12
CA LEU A 312 0.32 16.37 23.55
C LEU A 312 0.67 14.92 23.91
N SER A 313 0.05 13.95 23.27
CA SER A 313 0.29 12.51 23.45
C SER A 313 1.21 11.90 22.40
N HIS A 314 1.31 12.51 21.22
CA HIS A 314 2.13 12.06 20.10
C HIS A 314 3.32 13.00 19.88
N ARG A 315 4.23 13.05 20.89
CA ARG A 315 5.35 14.01 20.91
C ARG A 315 6.38 13.80 19.81
N PHE A 316 6.44 12.64 19.18
CA PHE A 316 7.32 12.41 18.03
C PHE A 316 7.04 13.34 16.85
N GLU A 317 5.82 13.87 16.71
CA GLU A 317 5.46 14.86 15.68
C GLU A 317 6.31 16.13 15.76
N SER A 318 6.85 16.45 16.95
CA SER A 318 7.76 17.60 17.15
C SER A 318 9.18 17.35 16.65
N THR A 319 9.41 16.26 15.90
CA THR A 319 10.72 15.90 15.35
C THR A 319 10.68 15.42 13.90
N LEU A 320 9.48 15.29 13.29
CA LEU A 320 9.30 14.71 11.95
C LEU A 320 9.54 15.68 10.79
N GLY A 321 9.64 16.97 11.06
CA GLY A 321 9.83 18.00 10.05
C GLY A 321 11.03 17.75 9.14
N LEU A 322 10.86 18.08 7.86
CA LEU A 322 11.93 18.07 6.86
C LEU A 322 13.00 19.14 7.17
N VAL A 323 12.55 20.30 7.64
CA VAL A 323 13.40 21.42 7.98
C VAL A 323 13.40 21.71 9.49
N ASP A 324 14.48 22.35 9.95
CA ASP A 324 14.60 22.90 11.29
C ASP A 324 14.01 24.33 11.39
N ASP A 325 14.20 24.98 12.55
CA ASP A 325 13.68 26.33 12.82
C ASP A 325 14.37 27.44 11.99
N GLU A 326 15.53 27.17 11.43
CA GLU A 326 16.27 28.06 10.54
C GLU A 326 16.10 27.73 9.05
N ASP A 327 15.07 26.98 8.71
CA ASP A 327 14.72 26.54 7.34
C ASP A 327 15.76 25.63 6.66
N ARG A 328 16.67 25.06 7.45
CA ARG A 328 17.68 24.13 6.93
C ARG A 328 17.14 22.71 6.92
N VAL A 329 17.35 21.99 5.84
CA VAL A 329 17.02 20.58 5.76
C VAL A 329 17.81 19.79 6.80
N LYS A 330 17.13 18.96 7.58
CA LYS A 330 17.79 18.10 8.57
C LYS A 330 18.76 17.14 7.89
N PRO A 331 19.99 16.96 8.38
CA PRO A 331 21.06 16.26 7.66
C PRO A 331 20.70 14.83 7.20
N GLY A 332 19.95 14.08 8.00
CA GLY A 332 19.50 12.72 7.65
C GLY A 332 18.48 12.67 6.51
N LEU A 333 17.92 13.81 6.11
CA LEU A 333 16.84 13.92 5.13
C LEU A 333 17.28 14.56 3.80
N ALA A 334 18.53 15.01 3.70
CA ALA A 334 19.06 15.71 2.52
C ALA A 334 18.87 14.92 1.20
N TYR A 335 18.99 13.59 1.28
CA TYR A 335 18.80 12.73 0.10
C TYR A 335 17.41 12.86 -0.52
N PHE A 336 16.37 13.19 0.25
CA PHE A 336 15.04 13.41 -0.33
C PHE A 336 15.04 14.54 -1.37
N LEU A 337 15.73 15.65 -1.10
CA LEU A 337 15.83 16.76 -2.08
C LEU A 337 16.66 16.40 -3.31
N GLU A 338 17.73 15.62 -3.15
CA GLU A 338 18.51 15.10 -4.27
C GLU A 338 17.66 14.20 -5.16
N PHE A 339 16.91 13.30 -4.54
CA PHE A 339 15.98 12.41 -5.20
C PHE A 339 14.86 13.20 -5.92
N ALA A 340 14.21 14.15 -5.24
CA ALA A 340 13.13 14.97 -5.78
C ALA A 340 13.55 15.72 -7.05
N ARG A 341 14.78 16.22 -7.11
CA ARG A 341 15.35 16.84 -8.30
C ARG A 341 15.63 15.81 -9.41
N SER A 342 16.30 14.72 -9.06
CA SER A 342 16.74 13.73 -10.05
C SER A 342 15.57 12.97 -10.70
N ILE A 343 14.45 12.81 -9.98
CA ILE A 343 13.31 12.01 -10.43
C ILE A 343 12.58 12.64 -11.63
N GLN A 344 12.65 13.97 -11.77
CA GLN A 344 12.00 14.68 -12.88
C GLN A 344 12.52 14.23 -14.25
N GLU A 345 13.81 13.86 -14.31
CA GLU A 345 14.49 13.47 -15.55
C GLU A 345 14.59 11.94 -15.71
N ARG A 346 14.33 11.16 -14.66
CA ARG A 346 14.41 9.70 -14.74
C ARG A 346 13.34 9.13 -15.67
N PRO A 347 13.68 8.15 -16.52
CA PRO A 347 12.67 7.46 -17.34
C PRO A 347 11.70 6.68 -16.41
N ALA A 348 10.43 6.59 -16.85
CA ALA A 348 9.47 5.72 -16.17
C ALA A 348 9.99 4.27 -16.18
N PRO A 349 9.93 3.56 -15.04
CA PRO A 349 10.40 2.18 -14.99
C PRO A 349 9.49 1.26 -15.81
N SER A 350 10.10 0.26 -16.47
CA SER A 350 9.34 -0.82 -17.08
C SER A 350 8.90 -1.80 -15.98
N ILE A 351 7.61 -1.87 -15.73
CA ILE A 351 7.02 -2.69 -14.65
C ILE A 351 6.95 -4.17 -15.06
N GLU A 352 6.94 -4.49 -16.35
CA GLU A 352 6.66 -5.84 -16.86
C GLU A 352 7.90 -6.68 -17.22
N ALA A 353 9.07 -6.08 -17.39
CA ALA A 353 10.25 -6.79 -17.88
C ALA A 353 10.87 -7.70 -16.80
N ASP A 354 11.08 -8.98 -17.14
CA ASP A 354 11.83 -10.00 -16.36
C ASP A 354 11.45 -10.08 -14.86
N THR A 355 10.13 -10.06 -14.58
CA THR A 355 9.62 -10.09 -13.20
C THR A 355 9.11 -11.47 -12.82
N VAL A 356 9.25 -11.81 -11.53
CA VAL A 356 8.52 -12.91 -10.88
C VAL A 356 7.19 -12.36 -10.35
N GLY A 357 6.08 -13.00 -10.73
CA GLY A 357 4.76 -12.68 -10.21
C GLY A 357 4.59 -13.15 -8.77
N ILE A 358 4.03 -12.27 -7.93
CA ILE A 358 3.53 -12.62 -6.59
C ILE A 358 2.00 -12.57 -6.67
N TYR A 359 1.36 -13.70 -6.39
CA TYR A 359 -0.07 -13.84 -6.59
C TYR A 359 -0.88 -13.17 -5.47
N TRP A 360 -1.75 -12.23 -5.87
CA TRP A 360 -2.76 -11.62 -5.02
C TRP A 360 -4.10 -12.30 -5.30
N PRO A 361 -4.65 -13.13 -4.38
CA PRO A 361 -5.87 -13.89 -4.65
C PRO A 361 -7.07 -12.96 -4.83
N LYS A 362 -7.99 -13.34 -5.69
CA LYS A 362 -9.24 -12.61 -5.95
C LYS A 362 -10.01 -12.33 -4.66
N HIS A 363 -10.06 -13.33 -3.78
CA HIS A 363 -10.71 -13.25 -2.48
C HIS A 363 -9.70 -12.97 -1.35
N TYR A 364 -8.88 -11.93 -1.53
CA TYR A 364 -7.92 -11.51 -0.51
C TYR A 364 -8.62 -11.12 0.79
N TYR A 365 -9.73 -10.38 0.70
CA TYR A 365 -10.53 -9.95 1.83
C TYR A 365 -11.61 -10.99 2.14
N HIS A 366 -11.51 -11.66 3.28
CA HIS A 366 -12.36 -12.81 3.62
C HIS A 366 -13.81 -12.42 3.94
N ARG A 367 -14.12 -11.15 4.24
CA ARG A 367 -15.48 -10.68 4.53
C ARG A 367 -16.47 -10.91 3.38
N ASP A 368 -15.97 -10.97 2.15
CA ASP A 368 -16.79 -11.21 0.97
C ASP A 368 -17.02 -12.71 0.69
N THR A 369 -16.19 -13.55 1.31
CA THR A 369 -16.20 -15.00 1.12
C THR A 369 -16.09 -15.73 2.45
N PRO A 370 -17.17 -15.76 3.27
CA PRO A 370 -17.12 -16.41 4.58
C PRO A 370 -16.82 -17.90 4.51
N LEU A 371 -16.97 -18.52 3.34
CA LEU A 371 -16.60 -19.91 3.08
C LEU A 371 -15.11 -20.10 2.82
N ASN A 372 -14.35 -19.00 2.73
CA ASN A 372 -12.90 -19.01 2.51
C ASN A 372 -12.12 -18.45 3.72
N PRO A 373 -12.20 -19.08 4.90
CA PRO A 373 -11.59 -18.55 6.12
C PRO A 373 -10.06 -18.66 6.11
N GLY A 374 -9.46 -19.30 5.10
CA GLY A 374 -8.01 -19.34 4.91
C GLY A 374 -7.43 -18.01 4.47
N ASN A 375 -8.18 -17.22 3.69
CA ASN A 375 -7.75 -15.91 3.21
C ASN A 375 -8.08 -14.83 4.25
N GLN A 376 -7.08 -14.47 5.03
CA GLN A 376 -7.16 -13.40 6.05
C GLN A 376 -6.07 -12.37 5.74
N PRO A 377 -6.40 -11.09 5.52
CA PRO A 377 -5.45 -10.06 5.14
C PRO A 377 -4.20 -10.02 6.02
N HIS A 378 -4.35 -10.11 7.34
CA HIS A 378 -3.21 -10.11 8.25
C HIS A 378 -2.21 -11.27 8.00
N ARG A 379 -2.70 -12.46 7.69
CA ARG A 379 -1.86 -13.63 7.37
C ARG A 379 -1.29 -13.55 5.97
N LEU A 380 -2.15 -13.27 4.97
CA LEU A 380 -1.74 -13.16 3.58
C LEU A 380 -0.69 -12.06 3.37
N SER A 381 -0.87 -10.89 4.00
CA SER A 381 0.11 -9.81 3.90
C SER A 381 1.50 -10.22 4.40
N ARG A 382 1.58 -10.96 5.52
CA ARG A 382 2.85 -11.50 6.03
C ARG A 382 3.54 -12.38 5.00
N TRP A 383 2.80 -13.31 4.41
CA TRP A 383 3.34 -14.26 3.43
C TRP A 383 3.79 -13.54 2.16
N LEU A 384 2.99 -12.62 1.65
CA LEU A 384 3.36 -11.82 0.48
C LEU A 384 4.61 -10.96 0.73
N VAL A 385 4.73 -10.36 1.92
CA VAL A 385 5.91 -9.59 2.33
C VAL A 385 7.15 -10.50 2.37
N MET A 386 7.06 -11.69 2.99
CA MET A 386 8.20 -12.63 3.05
C MET A 386 8.59 -13.13 1.67
N THR A 387 7.62 -13.43 0.81
CA THR A 387 7.84 -13.78 -0.59
C THR A 387 8.60 -12.69 -1.34
N ASN A 388 8.11 -11.44 -1.25
CA ASN A 388 8.75 -10.30 -1.91
C ASN A 388 10.17 -10.08 -1.39
N TRP A 389 10.35 -10.10 -0.06
CA TRP A 389 11.66 -9.96 0.55
C TRP A 389 12.64 -11.02 0.01
N ALA A 390 12.27 -12.30 0.03
CA ALA A 390 13.13 -13.39 -0.43
C ALA A 390 13.51 -13.23 -1.90
N LEU A 391 12.53 -12.95 -2.78
CA LEU A 391 12.77 -12.75 -4.20
C LEU A 391 13.70 -11.55 -4.46
N ARG A 392 13.49 -10.45 -3.76
CA ARG A 392 14.34 -9.24 -3.89
C ARG A 392 15.76 -9.48 -3.39
N GLN A 393 15.96 -10.22 -2.28
CA GLN A 393 17.28 -10.58 -1.78
C GLN A 393 18.04 -11.49 -2.75
N LEU A 394 17.35 -12.31 -3.53
CA LEU A 394 17.91 -13.15 -4.59
C LEU A 394 18.09 -12.40 -5.93
N GLY A 395 17.85 -11.08 -5.95
CA GLY A 395 18.05 -10.24 -7.14
C GLY A 395 16.91 -10.26 -8.16
N TYR A 396 15.79 -10.89 -7.86
CA TYR A 396 14.64 -10.90 -8.75
C TYR A 396 13.84 -9.59 -8.64
N ARG A 397 13.35 -9.11 -9.77
CA ARG A 397 12.29 -8.09 -9.81
C ARG A 397 10.95 -8.77 -9.60
N THR A 398 10.06 -8.12 -8.85
CA THR A 398 8.75 -8.66 -8.51
C THR A 398 7.63 -7.81 -9.09
N ARG A 399 6.45 -8.42 -9.31
CA ARG A 399 5.19 -7.71 -9.56
C ARG A 399 4.02 -8.44 -8.92
N ILE A 400 3.00 -7.68 -8.55
CA ILE A 400 1.74 -8.27 -8.09
C ILE A 400 0.94 -8.76 -9.29
N VAL A 401 0.38 -9.95 -9.16
CA VAL A 401 -0.49 -10.61 -10.16
C VAL A 401 -1.83 -10.89 -9.51
N ARG A 402 -2.85 -10.14 -9.92
CA ARG A 402 -4.20 -10.24 -9.31
C ARG A 402 -4.97 -11.42 -9.88
N GLY A 403 -5.63 -12.19 -9.00
CA GLY A 403 -6.45 -13.35 -9.36
C GLY A 403 -7.76 -13.01 -10.08
N ASP A 404 -8.20 -11.75 -10.03
CA ASP A 404 -9.36 -11.24 -10.76
C ASP A 404 -9.01 -10.71 -12.18
N GLN A 405 -7.74 -10.80 -12.59
CA GLN A 405 -7.24 -10.36 -13.88
C GLN A 405 -6.63 -11.54 -14.66
N PRO A 406 -6.67 -11.50 -16.01
CA PRO A 406 -6.01 -12.51 -16.83
C PRO A 406 -4.51 -12.56 -16.58
N LEU A 407 -3.96 -13.79 -16.48
CA LEU A 407 -2.52 -14.00 -16.37
C LEU A 407 -1.82 -13.65 -17.69
N SER A 408 -0.82 -12.77 -17.61
CA SER A 408 -0.05 -12.32 -18.78
C SER A 408 0.77 -13.48 -19.36
N ALA A 409 0.74 -13.68 -20.68
CA ALA A 409 1.56 -14.64 -21.38
C ALA A 409 3.09 -14.35 -21.29
N ASN A 410 3.44 -13.08 -20.98
CA ASN A 410 4.83 -12.68 -20.80
C ASN A 410 5.37 -13.03 -19.41
N LEU A 411 4.50 -13.33 -18.44
CA LEU A 411 4.90 -13.79 -17.13
C LEU A 411 5.48 -15.21 -17.25
N LYS A 412 6.70 -15.42 -16.77
CA LYS A 412 7.38 -16.71 -16.84
C LYS A 412 7.36 -17.48 -15.52
N LYS A 413 7.38 -16.77 -14.40
CA LYS A 413 7.37 -17.35 -13.06
C LYS A 413 6.28 -16.71 -12.20
N LEU A 414 5.54 -17.52 -11.45
CA LEU A 414 4.50 -17.08 -10.53
C LEU A 414 4.69 -17.80 -9.19
N LEU A 415 4.60 -17.07 -8.08
CA LEU A 415 4.64 -17.63 -6.75
C LEU A 415 3.31 -17.37 -6.03
N ILE A 416 2.72 -18.44 -5.49
CA ILE A 416 1.51 -18.43 -4.66
C ILE A 416 1.88 -18.86 -3.25
N SER A 417 1.54 -18.04 -2.25
CA SER A 417 1.88 -18.28 -0.84
C SER A 417 0.62 -18.45 -0.02
N GLY A 418 0.31 -19.67 0.38
CA GLY A 418 -0.74 -20.01 1.34
C GLY A 418 -2.17 -19.58 0.97
N ALA A 419 -2.36 -18.97 -0.18
CA ALA A 419 -3.65 -18.45 -0.60
C ALA A 419 -4.61 -19.59 -0.98
N MET A 420 -5.84 -19.47 -0.54
CA MET A 420 -6.94 -20.30 -1.01
C MET A 420 -7.55 -19.66 -2.26
N LEU A 421 -7.61 -20.44 -3.34
CA LEU A 421 -8.08 -20.01 -4.64
C LEU A 421 -9.44 -20.64 -4.95
N ASP A 422 -10.30 -19.92 -5.66
CA ASP A 422 -11.52 -20.52 -6.21
C ASP A 422 -11.21 -21.35 -7.47
N ALA A 423 -12.21 -22.09 -7.95
CA ALA A 423 -12.04 -22.99 -9.09
C ALA A 423 -11.66 -22.23 -10.37
N LEU A 424 -12.13 -20.99 -10.56
CA LEU A 424 -11.81 -20.17 -11.74
C LEU A 424 -10.37 -19.66 -11.69
N GLU A 425 -9.88 -19.28 -10.51
CA GLU A 425 -8.49 -18.91 -10.30
C GLU A 425 -7.56 -20.11 -10.59
N VAL A 426 -7.90 -21.30 -10.09
CA VAL A 426 -7.11 -22.52 -10.35
C VAL A 426 -7.11 -22.85 -11.84
N GLN A 427 -8.26 -22.75 -12.54
CA GLN A 427 -8.35 -22.97 -13.98
C GLN A 427 -7.51 -21.96 -14.79
N ALA A 428 -7.49 -20.69 -14.37
CA ALA A 428 -6.66 -19.67 -15.01
C ALA A 428 -5.16 -19.99 -14.83
N VAL A 429 -4.75 -20.37 -13.61
CA VAL A 429 -3.38 -20.79 -13.31
C VAL A 429 -3.02 -22.08 -14.07
N GLU A 430 -3.91 -23.08 -14.10
CA GLU A 430 -3.74 -24.32 -14.87
C GLU A 430 -3.49 -24.02 -16.36
N THR A 431 -4.28 -23.12 -16.94
CA THR A 431 -4.15 -22.72 -18.34
C THR A 431 -2.81 -22.01 -18.61
N TRP A 432 -2.41 -21.13 -17.71
CA TRP A 432 -1.14 -20.42 -17.82
C TRP A 432 0.06 -21.37 -17.70
N VAL A 433 0.05 -22.30 -16.75
CA VAL A 433 1.11 -23.32 -16.61
C VAL A 433 1.18 -24.20 -17.86
N ARG A 434 0.03 -24.68 -18.37
CA ARG A 434 -0.04 -25.47 -19.61
C ARG A 434 0.58 -24.71 -20.80
N GLY A 435 0.46 -23.39 -20.79
CA GLY A 435 1.03 -22.46 -21.78
C GLY A 435 2.53 -22.25 -21.68
N GLY A 436 3.22 -22.75 -20.64
CA GLY A 436 4.67 -22.62 -20.42
C GLY A 436 5.07 -21.81 -19.19
N GLY A 437 4.13 -21.49 -18.31
CA GLY A 437 4.41 -20.82 -17.04
C GLY A 437 5.02 -21.76 -16.00
N ASN A 438 5.90 -21.24 -15.16
CA ASN A 438 6.50 -21.96 -14.04
C ASN A 438 5.88 -21.46 -12.73
N LEU A 439 5.08 -22.32 -12.09
CA LEU A 439 4.42 -22.04 -10.81
C LEU A 439 5.24 -22.58 -9.65
N ILE A 440 5.40 -21.75 -8.62
CA ILE A 440 5.84 -22.17 -7.29
C ILE A 440 4.65 -21.94 -6.34
N TRP A 441 4.25 -22.96 -5.60
CA TRP A 441 3.12 -22.86 -4.68
C TRP A 441 3.49 -23.39 -3.31
N HIS A 442 3.48 -22.52 -2.31
CA HIS A 442 3.65 -22.91 -0.92
C HIS A 442 2.30 -23.01 -0.22
N GLY A 443 2.10 -24.05 0.57
CA GLY A 443 0.93 -24.26 1.39
C GLY A 443 -0.39 -24.26 0.61
N PRO A 444 -0.58 -25.10 -0.43
CA PRO A 444 -1.90 -25.25 -1.02
C PRO A 444 -2.89 -25.73 0.05
N ASP A 445 -4.09 -25.13 0.06
CA ASP A 445 -5.10 -25.44 1.10
C ASP A 445 -5.46 -26.94 1.08
N PRO A 446 -5.34 -27.66 2.21
CA PRO A 446 -5.48 -29.13 2.23
C PRO A 446 -6.90 -29.64 1.98
N ILE A 447 -7.90 -28.79 2.13
CA ILE A 447 -9.32 -29.17 2.02
C ILE A 447 -9.88 -28.76 0.64
N ASN A 448 -9.38 -27.67 0.06
CA ASN A 448 -9.90 -27.11 -1.19
C ASN A 448 -9.26 -27.74 -2.44
N TRP A 449 -9.29 -29.08 -2.54
CA TRP A 449 -8.75 -29.82 -3.68
C TRP A 449 -9.87 -30.30 -4.60
N GLY A 450 -10.16 -29.52 -5.65
CA GLY A 450 -11.01 -29.93 -6.75
C GLY A 450 -10.24 -30.71 -7.82
N HIS A 451 -10.95 -31.14 -8.86
CA HIS A 451 -10.33 -31.86 -9.99
C HIS A 451 -9.25 -31.03 -10.70
N GLU A 452 -9.41 -29.70 -10.73
CA GLU A 452 -8.44 -28.76 -11.31
C GLU A 452 -7.11 -28.82 -10.56
N MET A 453 -7.17 -28.79 -9.23
CA MET A 453 -5.97 -28.91 -8.38
C MET A 453 -5.28 -30.25 -8.60
N VAL A 454 -6.04 -31.34 -8.65
CA VAL A 454 -5.50 -32.68 -8.90
C VAL A 454 -4.76 -32.76 -10.24
N ARG A 455 -5.33 -32.20 -11.30
CA ARG A 455 -4.69 -32.13 -12.62
C ARG A 455 -3.42 -31.30 -12.60
N LEU A 456 -3.51 -30.08 -12.04
CA LEU A 456 -2.43 -29.12 -12.00
C LEU A 456 -1.26 -29.63 -11.15
N LEU A 457 -1.54 -30.13 -9.94
CA LEU A 457 -0.52 -30.59 -9.00
C LEU A 457 -0.06 -32.05 -9.24
N GLY A 458 -0.80 -32.83 -10.01
CA GLY A 458 -0.46 -34.23 -10.32
C GLY A 458 -0.49 -35.17 -9.11
N ALA A 459 -1.21 -34.79 -8.06
CA ALA A 459 -1.32 -35.54 -6.81
C ALA A 459 -2.70 -35.28 -6.18
N TRP A 460 -3.14 -36.09 -5.23
CA TRP A 460 -4.41 -35.93 -4.52
C TRP A 460 -4.30 -36.37 -3.07
N PRO A 461 -5.06 -35.69 -2.15
CA PRO A 461 -5.14 -36.07 -0.74
C PRO A 461 -5.77 -37.43 -0.56
N VAL A 462 -5.21 -38.25 0.34
CA VAL A 462 -5.75 -39.53 0.72
C VAL A 462 -6.00 -39.68 2.21
N ASP A 463 -5.33 -38.89 3.06
CA ASP A 463 -5.52 -38.86 4.49
C ASP A 463 -4.94 -37.57 5.12
N TYR A 464 -5.21 -37.34 6.40
CA TYR A 464 -4.75 -36.21 7.20
C TYR A 464 -3.91 -36.69 8.38
N ARG A 465 -2.92 -35.87 8.76
CA ARG A 465 -2.07 -36.06 9.93
C ARG A 465 -2.05 -34.79 10.78
N SER A 466 -1.90 -34.95 12.09
CA SER A 466 -1.65 -33.82 12.98
C SER A 466 -0.34 -33.13 12.65
N VAL A 467 -0.32 -31.82 12.76
CA VAL A 467 0.90 -31.03 12.61
C VAL A 467 1.83 -31.30 13.78
N ARG A 468 3.09 -31.50 13.45
CA ARG A 468 4.23 -31.58 14.36
C ARG A 468 5.49 -31.15 13.63
N PRO A 469 6.54 -30.71 14.34
CA PRO A 469 7.84 -30.44 13.70
C PRO A 469 8.37 -31.71 13.02
N VAL A 470 8.73 -31.61 11.74
CA VAL A 470 9.31 -32.68 10.96
C VAL A 470 10.58 -32.22 10.27
N GLN A 471 11.58 -33.08 10.20
CA GLN A 471 12.81 -32.80 9.47
C GLN A 471 12.64 -33.15 7.98
N VAL A 472 13.17 -32.27 7.12
CA VAL A 472 13.18 -32.44 5.67
C VAL A 472 14.55 -32.05 5.13
N ASP A 473 15.20 -32.96 4.41
CA ASP A 473 16.43 -32.64 3.68
C ASP A 473 16.06 -32.12 2.28
N ALA A 474 16.43 -30.88 2.01
CA ALA A 474 16.20 -30.22 0.73
C ALA A 474 17.22 -29.11 0.50
N PHE A 475 17.66 -28.92 -0.75
CA PHE A 475 18.55 -27.84 -1.17
C PHE A 475 19.86 -27.77 -0.35
N GLY A 476 20.40 -28.93 0.00
CA GLY A 476 21.65 -29.09 0.74
C GLY A 476 21.58 -28.74 2.23
N LEU A 477 20.38 -28.56 2.78
CA LEU A 477 20.16 -28.27 4.21
C LEU A 477 19.06 -29.17 4.79
N THR A 478 19.16 -29.40 6.11
CA THR A 478 18.06 -29.98 6.88
C THR A 478 17.17 -28.86 7.43
N TRP A 479 15.89 -28.92 7.12
CA TRP A 479 14.85 -28.00 7.55
C TRP A 479 13.98 -28.63 8.63
N VAL A 480 13.48 -27.83 9.56
CA VAL A 480 12.40 -28.21 10.47
C VAL A 480 11.15 -27.48 10.00
N LEU A 481 10.13 -28.25 9.59
CA LEU A 481 8.87 -27.74 9.06
C LEU A 481 7.75 -28.10 10.03
N ASP A 482 7.06 -27.08 10.54
CA ASP A 482 6.07 -27.21 11.63
C ASP A 482 4.78 -26.41 11.38
N THR A 483 4.68 -25.74 10.24
CA THR A 483 3.56 -24.85 9.93
C THR A 483 2.92 -25.26 8.60
N TYR A 484 1.62 -25.56 8.65
CA TYR A 484 0.83 -26.01 7.50
C TYR A 484 -0.52 -25.29 7.44
N PRO A 485 -1.13 -25.14 6.26
CA PRO A 485 -2.47 -24.57 6.16
C PRO A 485 -3.46 -25.34 7.03
N ARG A 486 -4.33 -24.61 7.74
CA ARG A 486 -5.38 -25.16 8.62
C ARG A 486 -4.86 -26.11 9.70
N ASP A 487 -3.57 -26.04 10.05
CA ASP A 487 -2.93 -26.97 10.99
C ASP A 487 -3.12 -28.46 10.61
N ILE A 488 -3.08 -28.72 9.30
CA ILE A 488 -3.26 -30.05 8.71
C ILE A 488 -2.08 -30.43 7.84
N ARG A 489 -1.44 -31.56 8.14
CA ARG A 489 -0.51 -32.24 7.22
C ARG A 489 -1.31 -33.21 6.38
N ILE A 490 -1.30 -33.02 5.06
CA ILE A 490 -1.97 -33.95 4.14
C ILE A 490 -1.03 -35.08 3.70
N GLU A 491 -1.57 -36.31 3.67
CA GLU A 491 -0.94 -37.41 3.01
C GLU A 491 -1.40 -37.44 1.56
N LEU A 492 -0.42 -37.41 0.63
CA LEU A 492 -0.69 -37.40 -0.80
C LEU A 492 -0.37 -38.73 -1.46
N ARG A 493 -1.24 -39.17 -2.37
CA ARG A 493 -0.89 -40.07 -3.43
C ARG A 493 -0.49 -39.30 -4.68
N THR A 494 0.65 -39.63 -5.26
CA THR A 494 1.14 -39.02 -6.50
C THR A 494 0.68 -39.81 -7.72
N GLY A 495 0.27 -39.08 -8.76
CA GLY A 495 0.03 -39.57 -10.10
C GLY A 495 1.17 -39.15 -11.03
N ALA A 496 1.02 -37.97 -11.64
CA ALA A 496 2.06 -37.43 -12.52
C ALA A 496 3.17 -36.67 -11.75
N ALA A 497 2.92 -36.24 -10.50
CA ALA A 497 3.91 -35.52 -9.73
C ALA A 497 5.07 -36.39 -9.27
N THR A 498 6.29 -35.87 -9.40
CA THR A 498 7.52 -36.41 -8.83
C THR A 498 7.74 -35.85 -7.43
N ILE A 499 8.05 -36.72 -6.48
CA ILE A 499 8.39 -36.31 -5.11
C ILE A 499 9.85 -35.90 -5.08
N MET A 500 10.10 -34.66 -4.73
CA MET A 500 11.43 -34.08 -4.60
C MET A 500 11.98 -34.25 -3.18
N ALA A 501 11.15 -34.07 -2.15
CA ALA A 501 11.56 -34.29 -0.76
C ALA A 501 10.45 -34.94 0.05
N ARG A 502 10.86 -35.74 1.06
CA ARG A 502 10.00 -36.37 2.05
C ARG A 502 10.41 -35.92 3.44
N ASP A 503 9.47 -35.91 4.37
CA ASP A 503 9.76 -35.70 5.78
C ASP A 503 10.25 -36.98 6.48
N GLY A 504 10.61 -36.88 7.75
CA GLY A 504 11.05 -37.97 8.58
C GLY A 504 10.01 -39.11 8.75
N ASP A 505 8.73 -38.84 8.48
CA ASP A 505 7.64 -39.81 8.44
C ASP A 505 7.47 -40.43 7.03
N ARG A 506 8.34 -40.09 6.11
CA ARG A 506 8.33 -40.48 4.68
C ARG A 506 7.15 -39.94 3.86
N LEU A 507 6.43 -38.96 4.39
CA LEU A 507 5.36 -38.27 3.65
C LEU A 507 5.96 -37.29 2.63
N PRO A 508 5.37 -37.14 1.43
CA PRO A 508 5.77 -36.11 0.47
C PRO A 508 5.61 -34.71 1.08
N VAL A 509 6.62 -33.86 0.90
CA VAL A 509 6.60 -32.46 1.38
C VAL A 509 6.84 -31.48 0.25
N LEU A 510 7.76 -31.84 -0.67
CA LEU A 510 8.08 -31.03 -1.83
C LEU A 510 7.90 -31.90 -3.08
N LEU A 511 7.10 -31.42 -4.02
CA LEU A 511 6.74 -32.16 -5.24
C LEU A 511 6.85 -31.25 -6.46
N ARG A 512 7.03 -31.88 -7.62
CA ARG A 512 7.03 -31.22 -8.92
C ARG A 512 6.15 -31.97 -9.91
N ASN A 513 5.35 -31.23 -10.67
CA ASN A 513 4.58 -31.77 -11.80
C ASN A 513 4.91 -31.00 -13.06
N ASP A 514 5.44 -31.64 -14.08
CA ASP A 514 5.58 -31.06 -15.41
C ASP A 514 4.22 -31.16 -16.10
N TYR A 515 3.64 -29.99 -16.46
CA TYR A 515 2.27 -29.88 -16.93
C TYR A 515 2.17 -29.03 -18.19
N GLY A 516 1.84 -29.68 -19.31
CA GLY A 516 1.84 -29.05 -20.63
C GLY A 516 3.25 -28.62 -21.04
N ARG A 517 3.46 -27.32 -21.27
CA ARG A 517 4.78 -26.74 -21.59
C ARG A 517 5.48 -26.12 -20.39
N GLY A 518 4.81 -26.06 -19.25
CA GLY A 518 5.31 -25.51 -18.01
C GLY A 518 5.46 -26.52 -16.90
N CYS A 519 5.63 -26.06 -15.68
CA CYS A 519 5.72 -26.91 -14.51
C CYS A 519 5.15 -26.25 -13.25
N VAL A 520 4.80 -27.08 -12.28
CA VAL A 520 4.44 -26.66 -10.92
C VAL A 520 5.40 -27.30 -9.94
N THR A 521 6.04 -26.51 -9.11
CA THR A 521 6.76 -26.99 -7.92
C THR A 521 5.99 -26.53 -6.70
N PHE A 522 5.58 -27.44 -5.83
CA PHE A 522 4.78 -27.07 -4.67
C PHE A 522 5.27 -27.73 -3.40
N ALA A 523 5.25 -26.97 -2.32
CA ALA A 523 5.56 -27.41 -0.97
C ALA A 523 4.29 -27.37 -0.12
N LEU A 524 4.04 -28.43 0.66
CA LEU A 524 2.84 -28.52 1.52
C LEU A 524 2.86 -27.58 2.73
N PRO A 525 4.01 -27.29 3.37
CA PRO A 525 4.08 -26.35 4.48
C PRO A 525 3.93 -24.89 4.03
N LEU A 526 3.52 -24.04 4.97
CA LEU A 526 3.50 -22.58 4.84
C LEU A 526 4.90 -22.02 5.12
N VAL A 527 5.76 -22.03 4.12
CA VAL A 527 7.15 -21.56 4.24
C VAL A 527 7.22 -20.11 4.69
N GLU A 528 6.39 -19.25 4.12
CA GLU A 528 6.36 -17.83 4.45
C GLU A 528 5.98 -17.56 5.90
N GLU A 529 5.13 -18.39 6.50
CA GLU A 529 4.79 -18.24 7.91
C GLU A 529 6.00 -18.55 8.80
N MET A 530 6.76 -19.62 8.47
CA MET A 530 7.99 -19.96 9.21
C MET A 530 9.07 -18.87 9.03
N VAL A 531 9.18 -18.28 7.85
CA VAL A 531 10.09 -17.13 7.62
C VAL A 531 9.62 -15.91 8.44
N ALA A 532 8.33 -15.65 8.50
CA ALA A 532 7.76 -14.53 9.26
C ALA A 532 7.93 -14.68 10.78
N GLN A 533 7.96 -15.91 11.31
CA GLN A 533 8.24 -16.17 12.73
C GLN A 533 9.66 -15.78 13.16
N VAL A 534 10.57 -15.62 12.21
CA VAL A 534 11.96 -15.20 12.43
C VAL A 534 12.29 -13.90 11.68
N ALA A 535 11.27 -13.10 11.38
CA ALA A 535 11.41 -11.92 10.54
C ALA A 535 12.33 -10.84 11.15
N ASP A 536 12.33 -10.70 12.46
CA ASP A 536 13.17 -9.78 13.26
C ASP A 536 14.59 -10.32 13.56
N ASP A 537 14.91 -11.54 13.10
CA ASP A 537 16.24 -12.15 13.20
C ASP A 537 16.85 -12.29 11.78
N PRO A 538 17.67 -11.33 11.32
CA PRO A 538 18.22 -11.33 9.97
C PRO A 538 19.05 -12.57 9.62
N GLU A 539 19.76 -13.17 10.58
CA GLU A 539 20.57 -14.38 10.35
C GLU A 539 19.69 -15.60 10.09
N ARG A 540 18.73 -15.85 10.99
CA ARG A 540 17.79 -16.98 10.86
C ARG A 540 16.90 -16.82 9.62
N ARG A 541 16.41 -15.61 9.36
CA ARG A 541 15.62 -15.31 8.18
C ARG A 541 16.41 -15.55 6.89
N SER A 542 17.66 -15.09 6.79
CA SER A 542 18.50 -15.23 5.59
C SER A 542 18.79 -16.68 5.21
N ARG A 543 18.75 -17.61 6.16
CA ARG A 543 18.89 -19.04 5.87
C ARG A 543 17.82 -19.53 4.87
N TRP A 544 16.60 -18.99 4.96
CA TRP A 544 15.49 -19.37 4.09
C TRP A 544 15.68 -18.96 2.62
N LEU A 545 16.62 -18.05 2.32
CA LEU A 545 16.94 -17.70 0.92
C LEU A 545 17.39 -18.93 0.11
N LYS A 546 18.07 -19.92 0.74
CA LYS A 546 18.44 -21.16 0.07
C LYS A 546 17.23 -22.01 -0.35
N TRP A 547 16.13 -21.95 0.39
CA TRP A 547 14.90 -22.61 0.01
C TRP A 547 14.32 -22.00 -1.27
N TYR A 548 14.20 -20.69 -1.31
CA TYR A 548 13.69 -19.97 -2.50
C TYR A 548 14.62 -20.13 -3.71
N ASP A 549 15.91 -20.01 -3.51
CA ASP A 549 16.91 -20.17 -4.57
C ASP A 549 16.82 -21.56 -5.22
N GLY A 550 16.75 -22.60 -4.40
CA GLY A 550 16.57 -23.98 -4.88
C GLY A 550 15.30 -24.19 -5.70
N LEU A 551 14.18 -23.58 -5.30
CA LEU A 551 12.92 -23.64 -6.05
C LEU A 551 13.00 -22.86 -7.38
N LEU A 552 13.61 -21.69 -7.36
CA LEU A 552 13.73 -20.81 -8.53
C LEU A 552 14.71 -21.32 -9.57
N ALA A 553 15.76 -22.04 -9.14
CA ALA A 553 16.74 -22.70 -10.02
C ALA A 553 16.20 -23.95 -10.74
N GLY A 554 14.93 -24.32 -10.49
CA GLY A 554 14.29 -25.49 -11.12
C GLY A 554 14.48 -26.82 -10.38
N GLY A 555 14.92 -26.76 -9.11
CA GLY A 555 14.87 -27.87 -8.17
C GLY A 555 15.83 -29.02 -8.46
N SER A 556 17.05 -28.79 -8.95
CA SER A 556 18.11 -29.80 -8.81
C SER A 556 18.47 -29.94 -7.32
N LEU A 557 18.01 -31.02 -6.71
CA LEU A 557 18.35 -31.40 -5.32
C LEU A 557 19.81 -31.80 -5.22
#